data_7ccb20e25bc293fc848940200bd110d6
#
_entry.id   7ccb20e25bc293fc848940200bd110d6
#
_cell.length_a   1.000
_cell.length_b   1.000
_cell.length_c   1.000
_cell.angle_alpha   90.00
_cell.angle_beta   90.00
_cell.angle_gamma   90.00
#
_symmetry.space_group_name_H-M   'P 1'
#
loop_
_entity.id
_entity.type
_entity.pdbx_description
1 polymer ?
#
loop_
_entity_poly.entity_id
_entity_poly.type
_entity_poly.pdbx_seq_one_letter_code
_entity_poly.pdbx_strand_id
1 'polypeptide(L)'
;MKVLFGHTPAVAAWVRERVPHVADWGPCEALGVIEGDRLVAGVVYNEFREANIEMSVAALPGARWLSRAALFAFFHYPFGTLGCGRVTSTIRSGGEAKSVRKFCQHVGFKYEGVVREFYRDGRDAVIFGMLRRECRWIDHQERLAA
;
A
#
# COMPACT_ATOMS: atom_id res chain seq x y z
N MET A 1 9.13 -16.01 -7.68
CA MET A 1 8.69 -14.68 -7.27
C MET A 1 9.25 -14.34 -5.89
N LYS A 2 9.85 -13.19 -5.75
CA LYS A 2 10.52 -12.78 -4.51
C LYS A 2 10.09 -11.38 -4.10
N VAL A 3 10.09 -11.12 -2.79
CA VAL A 3 9.97 -9.75 -2.27
C VAL A 3 11.34 -9.10 -2.31
N LEU A 4 11.39 -7.88 -2.83
CA LEU A 4 12.61 -7.09 -2.97
C LEU A 4 12.66 -6.04 -1.87
N PHE A 5 13.72 -6.10 -1.07
CA PHE A 5 13.98 -5.14 0.01
C PHE A 5 15.21 -4.30 -0.32
N GLY A 6 15.29 -3.11 0.26
CA GLY A 6 16.52 -2.31 0.18
C GLY A 6 16.74 -1.58 -1.15
N HIS A 7 15.70 -1.46 -1.98
CA HIS A 7 15.76 -0.76 -3.26
C HIS A 7 14.69 0.32 -3.36
N THR A 8 14.49 1.04 -2.27
CA THR A 8 13.42 2.04 -2.16
C THR A 8 13.39 3.05 -3.31
N PRO A 9 14.49 3.71 -3.73
CA PRO A 9 14.40 4.68 -4.82
C PRO A 9 13.88 4.08 -6.12
N ALA A 10 14.36 2.91 -6.50
CA ALA A 10 13.97 2.26 -7.74
C ALA A 10 12.51 1.81 -7.71
N VAL A 11 12.07 1.20 -6.59
CA VAL A 11 10.69 0.73 -6.45
C VAL A 11 9.73 1.91 -6.36
N ALA A 12 10.08 2.94 -5.59
CA ALA A 12 9.24 4.14 -5.47
C ALA A 12 9.04 4.83 -6.82
N ALA A 13 10.09 4.94 -7.63
CA ALA A 13 10.00 5.50 -8.98
C ALA A 13 9.11 4.64 -9.87
N TRP A 14 9.25 3.32 -9.80
CA TRP A 14 8.44 2.38 -10.57
C TRP A 14 6.96 2.48 -10.23
N VAL A 15 6.62 2.58 -8.93
CA VAL A 15 5.24 2.73 -8.48
C VAL A 15 4.69 4.09 -8.93
N ARG A 16 5.48 5.16 -8.80
CA ARG A 16 5.05 6.50 -9.19
C ARG A 16 4.66 6.59 -10.67
N GLU A 17 5.36 5.92 -11.53
CA GLU A 17 5.02 5.86 -12.97
C GLU A 17 3.61 5.31 -13.20
N ARG A 18 3.12 4.47 -12.29
CA ARG A 18 1.81 3.81 -12.37
C ARG A 18 0.74 4.48 -11.51
N VAL A 19 1.15 5.49 -10.74
CA VAL A 19 0.25 6.31 -9.92
C VAL A 19 0.54 7.78 -10.24
N PRO A 20 0.27 8.23 -11.49
CA PRO A 20 0.77 9.52 -12.01
C PRO A 20 0.17 10.75 -11.34
N HIS A 21 -0.91 10.61 -10.59
CA HIS A 21 -1.51 11.72 -9.84
C HIS A 21 -0.70 12.08 -8.58
N VAL A 22 0.26 11.25 -8.20
CA VAL A 22 1.18 11.55 -7.10
C VAL A 22 2.39 12.29 -7.66
N ALA A 23 2.57 13.53 -7.25
CA ALA A 23 3.68 14.35 -7.74
C ALA A 23 5.01 13.92 -7.11
N ASP A 24 4.99 13.63 -5.81
CA ASP A 24 6.17 13.27 -5.02
C ASP A 24 5.73 12.47 -3.81
N TRP A 25 6.49 11.43 -3.47
CA TRP A 25 6.22 10.64 -2.27
C TRP A 25 6.66 11.33 -0.97
N GLY A 26 7.63 12.26 -1.07
CA GLY A 26 8.34 12.73 0.12
C GLY A 26 9.17 11.61 0.75
N PRO A 27 9.51 11.71 2.04
CA PRO A 27 10.20 10.63 2.74
C PRO A 27 9.37 9.35 2.67
N CYS A 28 9.97 8.26 2.19
CA CYS A 28 9.26 7.01 1.98
C CYS A 28 10.17 5.80 2.09
N GLU A 29 9.52 4.64 2.27
CA GLU A 29 10.13 3.32 2.08
C GLU A 29 9.32 2.58 1.03
N ALA A 30 9.93 1.61 0.37
CA ALA A 30 9.25 0.83 -0.64
C ALA A 30 9.73 -0.60 -0.66
N LEU A 31 8.81 -1.51 -0.92
CA LEU A 31 9.10 -2.93 -1.14
C LEU A 31 8.58 -3.31 -2.52
N GLY A 32 9.31 -4.19 -3.20
CA GLY A 32 8.89 -4.67 -4.50
C GLY A 32 8.62 -6.15 -4.51
N VAL A 33 7.97 -6.61 -5.56
CA VAL A 33 7.86 -8.02 -5.90
C VAL A 33 8.51 -8.21 -7.26
N ILE A 34 9.48 -9.10 -7.35
CA ILE A 34 10.19 -9.39 -8.59
C ILE A 34 9.88 -10.79 -9.07
N GLU A 35 9.82 -10.93 -10.38
CA GLU A 35 9.77 -12.21 -11.07
C GLU A 35 10.95 -12.24 -12.03
N GLY A 36 11.89 -13.16 -11.78
CA GLY A 36 13.19 -13.10 -12.45
C GLY A 36 13.94 -11.86 -11.99
N ASP A 37 14.26 -10.97 -12.92
CA ASP A 37 14.96 -9.70 -12.66
C ASP A 37 14.05 -8.47 -12.86
N ARG A 38 12.74 -8.69 -12.96
CA ARG A 38 11.76 -7.66 -13.31
C ARG A 38 10.79 -7.39 -12.16
N LEU A 39 10.57 -6.13 -11.85
CA LEU A 39 9.50 -5.72 -10.93
C LEU A 39 8.14 -5.99 -11.54
N VAL A 40 7.28 -6.67 -10.80
CA VAL A 40 5.89 -6.94 -11.19
C VAL A 40 4.88 -6.27 -10.27
N ALA A 41 5.29 -5.87 -9.08
CA ALA A 41 4.48 -5.10 -8.16
C ALA A 41 5.39 -4.30 -7.22
N GLY A 42 4.82 -3.29 -6.58
CA GLY A 42 5.53 -2.51 -5.58
C GLY A 42 4.56 -1.83 -4.63
N VAL A 43 5.04 -1.54 -3.44
CA VAL A 43 4.33 -0.78 -2.42
C VAL A 43 5.23 0.34 -1.94
N VAL A 44 4.63 1.53 -1.80
CA VAL A 44 5.31 2.69 -1.23
C VAL A 44 4.60 3.06 0.07
N TYR A 45 5.39 3.27 1.11
CA TYR A 45 4.93 3.73 2.42
C TYR A 45 5.41 5.15 2.63
N ASN A 46 4.49 6.05 2.90
CA ASN A 46 4.83 7.46 3.18
C ASN A 46 3.83 8.05 4.18
N GLU A 47 4.00 9.32 4.48
CA GLU A 47 3.13 10.03 5.43
C GLU A 47 3.06 9.31 6.79
N PHE A 48 4.23 8.90 7.30
CA PHE A 48 4.31 8.30 8.62
C PHE A 48 4.08 9.37 9.68
N ARG A 49 2.95 9.25 10.38
CA ARG A 49 2.58 10.22 11.39
C ARG A 49 1.77 9.54 12.49
N GLU A 50 2.17 9.78 13.75
CA GLU A 50 1.53 9.15 14.90
C GLU A 50 1.57 7.62 14.74
N ALA A 51 0.42 6.97 14.81
CA ALA A 51 0.32 5.52 14.70
C ALA A 51 -0.02 5.06 13.28
N ASN A 52 0.03 5.96 12.28
CA ASN A 52 -0.45 5.71 10.91
C ASN A 52 0.65 5.86 9.88
N ILE A 53 0.55 5.06 8.82
CA ILE A 53 1.32 5.27 7.58
C ILE A 53 0.41 5.01 6.37
N GLU A 54 0.67 5.68 5.27
CA GLU A 54 -0.05 5.42 4.03
C GLU A 54 0.66 4.36 3.20
N MET A 55 -0.12 3.52 2.55
CA MET A 55 0.34 2.49 1.59
C MET A 55 -0.24 2.77 0.22
N SER A 56 0.62 2.80 -0.79
CA SER A 56 0.22 2.89 -2.20
C SER A 56 0.81 1.70 -2.95
N VAL A 57 -0.02 0.94 -3.63
CA VAL A 57 0.37 -0.29 -4.32
C VAL A 57 0.13 -0.15 -5.81
N ALA A 58 1.06 -0.62 -6.61
CA ALA A 58 0.89 -0.76 -8.05
C ALA A 58 1.40 -2.13 -8.49
N ALA A 59 0.81 -2.65 -9.56
CA ALA A 59 1.20 -3.95 -10.12
C ALA A 59 1.02 -3.95 -11.63
N LEU A 60 1.79 -4.80 -12.31
CA LEU A 60 1.59 -5.02 -13.73
C LEU A 60 0.26 -5.73 -13.95
N PRO A 61 -0.50 -5.36 -14.99
CA PRO A 61 -1.75 -6.05 -15.31
C PRO A 61 -1.50 -7.55 -15.52
N GLY A 62 -2.34 -8.37 -14.88
CA GLY A 62 -2.26 -9.82 -15.00
C GLY A 62 -1.15 -10.50 -14.20
N ALA A 63 -0.32 -9.74 -13.49
CA ALA A 63 0.72 -10.32 -12.66
C ALA A 63 0.12 -11.03 -11.45
N ARG A 64 0.61 -12.24 -11.17
CA ARG A 64 0.19 -13.03 -10.01
C ARG A 64 1.12 -12.79 -8.84
N TRP A 65 1.13 -11.58 -8.33
CA TRP A 65 2.04 -11.18 -7.28
C TRP A 65 1.45 -11.35 -5.87
N LEU A 66 0.14 -11.51 -5.76
CA LEU A 66 -0.56 -11.64 -4.49
C LEU A 66 -0.32 -13.02 -3.87
N SER A 67 0.81 -13.19 -3.25
CA SER A 67 1.13 -14.38 -2.46
C SER A 67 1.02 -14.06 -0.98
N ARG A 68 0.87 -15.11 -0.16
CA ARG A 68 0.88 -14.94 1.30
C ARG A 68 2.20 -14.31 1.77
N ALA A 69 3.31 -14.70 1.16
CA ALA A 69 4.63 -14.16 1.52
C ALA A 69 4.74 -12.67 1.19
N ALA A 70 4.25 -12.23 0.03
CA ALA A 70 4.27 -10.81 -0.35
C ALA A 70 3.37 -10.00 0.57
N LEU A 71 2.16 -10.48 0.85
CA LEU A 71 1.24 -9.79 1.74
C LEU A 71 1.76 -9.74 3.18
N PHE A 72 2.40 -10.81 3.64
CA PHE A 72 3.07 -10.78 4.93
C PHE A 72 4.12 -9.67 4.97
N ALA A 73 5.02 -9.62 3.98
CA ALA A 73 6.07 -8.61 3.93
C ALA A 73 5.49 -7.19 3.88
N PHE A 74 4.46 -6.99 3.07
CA PHE A 74 3.85 -5.68 2.89
C PHE A 74 3.22 -5.13 4.17
N PHE A 75 2.65 -5.99 5.00
CA PHE A 75 2.01 -5.58 6.25
C PHE A 75 2.90 -5.71 7.46
N HIS A 76 3.89 -6.60 7.43
CA HIS A 76 4.87 -6.70 8.50
C HIS A 76 5.68 -5.42 8.67
N TYR A 77 6.03 -4.75 7.57
CA TYR A 77 6.80 -3.52 7.66
C TYR A 77 6.10 -2.45 8.49
N PRO A 78 4.87 -2.02 8.18
CA PRO A 78 4.21 -1.01 8.99
C PRO A 78 3.82 -1.50 10.38
N PHE A 79 3.26 -2.68 10.50
CA PHE A 79 2.74 -3.16 11.79
C PHE A 79 3.82 -3.75 12.69
N GLY A 80 4.74 -4.53 12.13
CA GLY A 80 5.79 -5.20 12.90
C GLY A 80 7.03 -4.33 13.07
N THR A 81 7.57 -3.79 11.99
CA THR A 81 8.81 -3.02 12.02
C THR A 81 8.60 -1.62 12.58
N LEU A 82 7.62 -0.88 12.08
CA LEU A 82 7.35 0.49 12.52
C LEU A 82 6.45 0.59 13.75
N GLY A 83 5.72 -0.47 14.06
CA GLY A 83 4.81 -0.47 15.20
C GLY A 83 3.55 0.36 15.00
N CYS A 84 3.14 0.59 13.75
CA CYS A 84 1.90 1.31 13.46
C CYS A 84 0.69 0.56 14.00
N GLY A 85 -0.32 1.31 14.45
CA GLY A 85 -1.61 0.75 14.85
C GLY A 85 -2.59 0.69 13.68
N ARG A 86 -2.31 1.45 12.62
CA ARG A 86 -3.16 1.48 11.42
C ARG A 86 -2.35 1.74 10.16
N VAL A 87 -2.92 1.35 9.04
CA VAL A 87 -2.44 1.68 7.70
C VAL A 87 -3.59 2.30 6.93
N THR A 88 -3.32 3.37 6.20
CA THR A 88 -4.31 4.06 5.38
C THR A 88 -3.96 3.87 3.90
N SER A 89 -4.97 3.66 3.07
CA SER A 89 -4.84 3.70 1.62
C SER A 89 -5.77 4.78 1.08
N THR A 90 -5.21 5.75 0.37
CA THR A 90 -5.93 6.89 -0.20
C THR A 90 -6.05 6.69 -1.70
N ILE A 91 -7.27 6.60 -2.21
CA ILE A 91 -7.55 6.25 -3.60
C ILE A 91 -8.23 7.43 -4.29
N ARG A 92 -7.68 7.85 -5.44
CA ARG A 92 -8.30 8.89 -6.26
C ARG A 92 -9.58 8.33 -6.90
N SER A 93 -10.69 9.02 -6.73
CA SER A 93 -11.96 8.65 -7.36
C SER A 93 -11.86 8.73 -8.88
N GLY A 94 -12.60 7.88 -9.59
CA GLY A 94 -12.58 7.82 -11.05
C GLY A 94 -12.71 6.39 -11.57
N GLY A 95 -12.53 6.22 -12.86
CA GLY A 95 -12.73 4.91 -13.51
C GLY A 95 -11.80 3.81 -13.02
N GLU A 96 -10.54 4.13 -12.78
CA GLU A 96 -9.55 3.17 -12.28
C GLU A 96 -9.73 2.82 -10.81
N ALA A 97 -10.49 3.61 -10.06
CA ALA A 97 -10.70 3.40 -8.63
C ALA A 97 -11.41 2.09 -8.30
N LYS A 98 -12.23 1.58 -9.23
CA LYS A 98 -13.02 0.36 -8.98
C LYS A 98 -12.14 -0.86 -8.71
N SER A 99 -11.10 -1.07 -9.52
CA SER A 99 -10.20 -2.21 -9.34
C SER A 99 -9.36 -2.07 -8.08
N VAL A 100 -8.93 -0.85 -7.76
CA VAL A 100 -8.16 -0.57 -6.54
C VAL A 100 -9.03 -0.80 -5.31
N ARG A 101 -10.31 -0.39 -5.34
CA ARG A 101 -11.25 -0.65 -4.25
C ARG A 101 -11.46 -2.13 -4.02
N LYS A 102 -11.62 -2.90 -5.09
CA LYS A 102 -11.74 -4.36 -4.99
C LYS A 102 -10.50 -4.98 -4.34
N PHE A 103 -9.34 -4.52 -4.75
CA PHE A 103 -8.07 -4.95 -4.15
C PHE A 103 -8.06 -4.66 -2.65
N CYS A 104 -8.34 -3.42 -2.25
CA CYS A 104 -8.36 -3.02 -0.84
C CYS A 104 -9.32 -3.88 -0.02
N GLN A 105 -10.52 -4.10 -0.53
CA GLN A 105 -11.51 -4.93 0.16
C GLN A 105 -11.06 -6.39 0.28
N HIS A 106 -10.48 -6.92 -0.79
CA HIS A 106 -9.97 -8.30 -0.80
C HIS A 106 -8.86 -8.49 0.24
N VAL A 107 -7.97 -7.53 0.37
CA VAL A 107 -6.85 -7.59 1.34
C VAL A 107 -7.31 -7.35 2.77
N GLY A 108 -8.47 -6.75 2.97
CA GLY A 108 -9.04 -6.54 4.29
C GLY A 108 -9.11 -5.10 4.77
N PHE A 109 -8.87 -4.13 3.89
CA PHE A 109 -9.13 -2.73 4.22
C PHE A 109 -10.62 -2.47 4.31
N LYS A 110 -10.99 -1.57 5.19
CA LYS A 110 -12.37 -1.11 5.36
C LYS A 110 -12.52 0.31 4.83
N TYR A 111 -13.64 0.56 4.16
CA TYR A 111 -14.01 1.89 3.71
C TYR A 111 -14.25 2.80 4.93
N GLU A 112 -13.65 3.99 4.91
CA GLU A 112 -13.76 4.93 6.03
C GLU A 112 -14.33 6.30 5.66
N GLY A 113 -14.37 6.64 4.39
CA GLY A 113 -14.98 7.89 3.98
C GLY A 113 -14.36 8.52 2.74
N VAL A 114 -14.72 9.77 2.52
CA VAL A 114 -14.30 10.55 1.37
C VAL A 114 -13.78 11.91 1.82
N VAL A 115 -12.65 12.32 1.26
CA VAL A 115 -12.13 13.68 1.39
C VAL A 115 -12.38 14.38 0.05
N ARG A 116 -13.27 15.38 0.06
CA ARG A 116 -13.71 16.05 -1.16
C ARG A 116 -12.60 16.93 -1.73
N GLU A 117 -12.49 16.91 -3.08
CA GLU A 117 -11.56 17.74 -3.85
C GLU A 117 -10.12 17.66 -3.31
N PHE A 118 -9.70 16.46 -3.00
CA PHE A 118 -8.38 16.21 -2.41
C PHE A 118 -7.25 16.37 -3.43
N TYR A 119 -7.50 15.98 -4.68
CA TYR A 119 -6.48 16.00 -5.73
C TYR A 119 -6.55 17.30 -6.54
N ARG A 120 -5.42 17.65 -7.20
CA ARG A 120 -5.32 18.90 -7.96
C ARG A 120 -6.28 18.97 -9.14
N ASP A 121 -6.72 17.82 -9.65
CA ASP A 121 -7.72 17.76 -10.73
C ASP A 121 -9.16 17.87 -10.22
N GLY A 122 -9.34 18.10 -8.93
CA GLY A 122 -10.65 18.27 -8.31
C GLY A 122 -11.31 16.98 -7.87
N ARG A 123 -10.68 15.82 -8.11
CA ARG A 123 -11.25 14.53 -7.70
C ARG A 123 -11.13 14.32 -6.21
N ASP A 124 -12.07 13.58 -5.67
CA ASP A 124 -12.11 13.21 -4.27
C ASP A 124 -11.12 12.09 -3.96
N ALA A 125 -10.70 12.02 -2.70
CA ALA A 125 -9.99 10.87 -2.17
C ALA A 125 -10.97 9.95 -1.45
N VAL A 126 -10.90 8.67 -1.74
CA VAL A 126 -11.64 7.63 -1.03
C VAL A 126 -10.67 6.99 -0.04
N ILE A 127 -11.04 6.93 1.23
CA ILE A 127 -10.15 6.50 2.30
C ILE A 127 -10.52 5.09 2.75
N PHE A 128 -9.53 4.21 2.72
CA PHE A 128 -9.60 2.87 3.28
C PHE A 128 -8.59 2.75 4.41
N GLY A 129 -8.94 2.02 5.45
CA GLY A 129 -8.06 1.81 6.59
C GLY A 129 -8.04 0.36 7.04
N MET A 130 -6.92 -0.03 7.65
CA MET A 130 -6.76 -1.33 8.29
C MET A 130 -6.09 -1.13 9.63
N LEU A 131 -6.69 -1.67 10.68
CA LEU A 131 -6.07 -1.67 12.00
C LEU A 131 -5.18 -2.92 12.15
N ARG A 132 -4.14 -2.81 12.98
CA ARG A 132 -3.24 -3.94 13.22
C ARG A 132 -4.00 -5.21 13.60
N ARG A 133 -4.95 -5.10 14.50
CA ARG A 133 -5.74 -6.24 14.97
C ARG A 133 -6.63 -6.86 13.90
N GLU A 134 -6.87 -6.14 12.79
CA GLU A 134 -7.68 -6.61 11.68
C GLU A 134 -6.86 -7.30 10.58
N CYS A 135 -5.53 -7.19 10.66
CA CYS A 135 -4.65 -7.69 9.60
C CYS A 135 -4.47 -9.21 9.70
N ARG A 136 -5.01 -9.95 8.73
CA ARG A 136 -4.89 -11.41 8.69
C ARG A 136 -3.58 -11.90 8.04
N TRP A 137 -2.74 -10.99 7.57
CA TRP A 137 -1.51 -11.33 6.85
C TRP A 137 -0.28 -11.39 7.74
N ILE A 138 -0.36 -10.85 8.95
CA ILE A 138 0.72 -10.89 9.94
C ILE A 138 0.42 -11.95 11.00
N ASP A 139 1.42 -12.28 11.80
CA ASP A 139 1.28 -13.29 12.84
C ASP A 139 0.32 -12.82 13.95
N HIS A 140 -0.30 -13.77 14.61
CA HIS A 140 -1.26 -13.49 15.67
C HIS A 140 -0.66 -12.60 16.77
N GLN A 141 0.58 -12.86 17.16
CA GLN A 141 1.25 -12.05 18.19
C GLN A 141 1.49 -10.61 17.73
N GLU A 142 1.82 -10.40 16.46
CA GLU A 142 1.98 -9.07 15.91
C GLU A 142 0.66 -8.28 15.93
N ARG A 143 -0.47 -8.96 15.69
CA ARG A 143 -1.79 -8.33 15.76
C ARG A 143 -2.14 -7.85 17.15
N LEU A 144 -1.69 -8.58 18.18
CA LEU A 144 -1.98 -8.25 19.57
C LEU A 144 -0.97 -7.28 20.19
N ALA A 145 0.15 -7.03 19.53
CA ALA A 145 1.16 -6.10 20.03
C ALA A 145 0.59 -4.68 20.16
N ALA A 146 0.89 -4.04 21.28
CA ALA A 146 0.43 -2.68 21.56
C ALA A 146 1.27 -1.64 20.82
#